data_f4fdb52930764977290285207693ccc8
#
_entry.id   f4fdb52930764977290285207693ccc8
#
_cell.length_a   1.000
_cell.length_b   1.000
_cell.length_c   1.000
_cell.angle_alpha   90.00
_cell.angle_beta   90.00
_cell.angle_gamma   90.00
#
_symmetry.space_group_name_H-M   'P 1'
#
loop_
_entity.id
_entity.type
_entity.pdbx_description
1 polymer ?
#
loop_
_entity_poly.entity_id
_entity_poly.type
_entity_poly.pdbx_seq_one_letter_code
_entity_poly.pdbx_strand_id
1 'polypeptide(L)'
;MFELDFRALQELIRSQRAKVYEKFKRHVSINDLLSDRWETAEFYGFGEGTSCYNNVLILGDVRVGKNTWIGPNVVLDGTAGLEIGDHCSISAGVQIYTHNTVNWSTSLGV
;
A
#
# COMPACT_ATOMS: atom_id res chain seq x y z
N MET A 1 31.44 -9.37 4.25
CA MET A 1 30.30 -8.56 3.81
C MET A 1 29.46 -9.35 2.82
N PHE A 2 28.16 -9.21 2.93
CA PHE A 2 27.23 -9.91 2.07
C PHE A 2 27.00 -9.08 0.78
N GLU A 3 27.24 -9.68 -0.37
CA GLU A 3 26.92 -9.05 -1.66
C GLU A 3 25.80 -9.80 -2.35
N LEU A 4 24.83 -9.06 -2.87
CA LEU A 4 23.75 -9.61 -3.68
C LEU A 4 23.99 -9.18 -5.13
N ASP A 5 24.37 -10.12 -5.98
CA ASP A 5 24.53 -9.83 -7.40
C ASP A 5 23.18 -9.81 -8.13
N PHE A 6 23.19 -9.26 -9.33
CA PHE A 6 21.98 -9.04 -10.11
C PHE A 6 21.29 -10.37 -10.48
N ARG A 7 22.07 -11.41 -10.79
CA ARG A 7 21.53 -12.72 -11.11
C ARG A 7 20.85 -13.36 -9.91
N ALA A 8 21.46 -13.27 -8.74
CA ALA A 8 20.87 -13.79 -7.51
C ALA A 8 19.56 -13.07 -7.19
N LEU A 9 19.50 -11.77 -7.40
CA LEU A 9 18.28 -10.99 -7.22
C LEU A 9 17.18 -11.43 -8.19
N GLN A 10 17.53 -11.63 -9.46
CA GLN A 10 16.56 -12.10 -10.46
C GLN A 10 16.01 -13.49 -10.12
N GLU A 11 16.86 -14.38 -9.64
CA GLU A 11 16.46 -15.73 -9.20
C GLU A 11 15.52 -15.66 -8.00
N LEU A 12 15.81 -14.79 -7.03
CA LEU A 12 14.95 -14.57 -5.88
C LEU A 12 13.57 -14.07 -6.32
N ILE A 13 13.53 -13.09 -7.21
CA ILE A 13 12.28 -12.53 -7.74
C ILE A 13 11.47 -13.63 -8.45
N ARG A 14 12.12 -14.44 -9.27
CA ARG A 14 11.47 -15.53 -10.00
C ARG A 14 10.88 -16.55 -9.03
N SER A 15 11.63 -16.92 -8.00
CA SER A 15 11.18 -17.83 -6.96
C SER A 15 9.95 -17.26 -6.22
N GLN A 16 9.99 -15.98 -5.88
CA GLN A 16 8.89 -15.33 -5.19
C GLN A 16 7.63 -15.23 -6.06
N ARG A 17 7.77 -15.00 -7.36
CA ARG A 17 6.64 -15.01 -8.29
C ARG A 17 5.88 -16.34 -8.25
N ALA A 18 6.62 -17.44 -8.27
CA ALA A 18 6.02 -18.77 -8.20
C ALA A 18 5.30 -19.01 -6.88
N LYS A 19 5.92 -18.62 -5.76
CA LYS A 19 5.33 -18.78 -4.42
C LYS A 19 4.07 -17.95 -4.23
N VAL A 20 4.08 -16.70 -4.66
CA VAL A 20 2.93 -15.81 -4.55
C VAL A 20 1.77 -16.31 -5.39
N TYR A 21 2.05 -16.75 -6.61
CA TYR A 21 1.01 -17.31 -7.47
C TYR A 21 0.42 -18.60 -6.89
N GLU A 22 1.26 -19.49 -6.37
CA GLU A 22 0.78 -20.72 -5.75
C GLU A 22 -0.14 -20.47 -4.58
N LYS A 23 0.24 -19.52 -3.70
CA LYS A 23 -0.50 -19.22 -2.47
C LYS A 23 -1.72 -18.35 -2.70
N PHE A 24 -1.62 -17.33 -3.54
CA PHE A 24 -2.66 -16.30 -3.68
C PHE A 24 -3.29 -16.24 -5.07
N LYS A 25 -2.76 -16.98 -6.04
CA LYS A 25 -3.21 -16.96 -7.44
C LYS A 25 -3.16 -15.55 -8.04
N ARG A 26 -2.05 -14.83 -7.79
CA ARG A 26 -1.84 -13.46 -8.23
C ARG A 26 -0.44 -13.25 -8.76
N HIS A 27 -0.35 -12.37 -9.74
CA HIS A 27 0.91 -11.81 -10.22
C HIS A 27 0.95 -10.36 -9.77
N VAL A 28 1.96 -9.99 -9.03
CA VAL A 28 2.07 -8.67 -8.40
C VAL A 28 3.38 -7.99 -8.78
N SER A 29 3.49 -6.69 -8.49
CA SER A 29 4.72 -5.94 -8.71
C SER A 29 5.83 -6.43 -7.79
N ILE A 30 7.09 -6.08 -8.13
CA ILE A 30 8.26 -6.48 -7.35
C ILE A 30 8.15 -6.07 -5.88
N ASN A 31 7.55 -4.92 -5.60
CA ASN A 31 7.39 -4.43 -4.22
C ASN A 31 6.59 -5.42 -3.38
N ASP A 32 5.55 -6.01 -3.95
CA ASP A 32 4.68 -6.95 -3.25
C ASP A 32 5.19 -8.39 -3.33
N LEU A 33 6.21 -8.66 -4.13
CA LEU A 33 6.95 -9.93 -4.08
C LEU A 33 7.91 -9.97 -2.90
N LEU A 34 8.45 -8.83 -2.51
CA LEU A 34 9.50 -8.71 -1.49
C LEU A 34 8.97 -8.18 -0.16
N SER A 35 7.66 -8.03 -0.03
CA SER A 35 7.02 -7.58 1.19
C SER A 35 5.76 -8.39 1.48
N ASP A 36 5.32 -8.34 2.72
CA ASP A 36 4.09 -9.00 3.17
C ASP A 36 3.04 -7.91 3.43
N ARG A 37 1.86 -8.06 2.85
CA ARG A 37 0.79 -7.06 2.91
C ARG A 37 0.31 -6.79 4.34
N TRP A 38 0.27 -7.83 5.16
CA TRP A 38 -0.14 -7.71 6.56
C TRP A 38 0.93 -7.03 7.39
N GLU A 39 2.19 -7.37 7.17
CA GLU A 39 3.32 -6.70 7.82
C GLU A 39 3.42 -5.23 7.41
N THR A 40 3.18 -4.93 6.14
CA THR A 40 3.15 -3.56 5.64
C THR A 40 2.09 -2.73 6.37
N ALA A 41 0.87 -3.27 6.50
CA ALA A 41 -0.21 -2.59 7.23
C ALA A 41 0.13 -2.42 8.72
N GLU A 42 0.75 -3.41 9.33
CA GLU A 42 1.18 -3.34 10.73
C GLU A 42 2.22 -2.24 10.93
N PHE A 43 3.17 -2.13 10.03
CA PHE A 43 4.17 -1.06 10.07
C PHE A 43 3.54 0.33 10.01
N TYR A 44 2.44 0.49 9.26
CA TYR A 44 1.71 1.75 9.18
C TYR A 44 0.82 2.01 10.40
N GLY A 45 0.73 1.07 11.33
CA GLY A 45 -0.12 1.20 12.50
C GLY A 45 -1.59 0.93 12.22
N PHE A 46 -1.91 0.27 11.12
CA PHE A 46 -3.27 -0.11 10.79
C PHE A 46 -3.76 -1.26 11.67
N GLY A 47 -5.06 -1.43 11.79
CA GLY A 47 -5.66 -2.40 12.68
C GLY A 47 -5.30 -3.86 12.37
N GLU A 48 -5.44 -4.71 13.36
CA GLU A 48 -5.13 -6.13 13.25
C GLU A 48 -5.90 -6.79 12.10
N GLY A 49 -5.22 -7.63 11.34
CA GLY A 49 -5.81 -8.35 10.21
C GLY A 49 -5.95 -7.54 8.93
N THR A 50 -5.62 -6.27 8.97
CA THR A 50 -5.63 -5.41 7.78
C THR A 50 -4.43 -5.72 6.90
N SER A 51 -4.65 -5.71 5.60
CA SER A 51 -3.60 -5.88 4.59
C SER A 51 -3.53 -4.69 3.66
N CYS A 52 -2.33 -4.32 3.28
CA CYS A 52 -2.08 -3.16 2.43
C CYS A 52 -0.98 -3.48 1.43
N TYR A 53 -1.29 -3.33 0.14
CA TYR A 53 -0.29 -3.48 -0.91
C TYR A 53 0.82 -2.45 -0.73
N ASN A 54 2.03 -2.81 -1.13
CA ASN A 54 3.21 -1.97 -0.91
C ASN A 54 3.25 -0.73 -1.82
N ASN A 55 2.54 -0.77 -2.94
CA ASN A 55 2.48 0.36 -3.87
C ASN A 55 1.31 1.32 -3.60
N VAL A 56 0.83 1.37 -2.37
CA VAL A 56 -0.16 2.34 -1.90
C VAL A 56 0.56 3.61 -1.48
N LEU A 57 0.07 4.76 -1.95
CA LEU A 57 0.57 6.06 -1.51
C LEU A 57 -0.24 6.54 -0.33
N ILE A 58 0.43 6.82 0.77
CA ILE A 58 -0.19 7.31 2.01
C ILE A 58 0.41 8.67 2.33
N LEU A 59 -0.45 9.67 2.47
CA LEU A 59 -0.07 11.04 2.80
C LEU A 59 -0.74 11.45 4.10
N GLY A 60 0.02 12.09 4.97
CA GLY A 60 -0.54 12.67 6.19
C GLY A 60 -1.02 11.65 7.21
N ASP A 61 -2.07 12.00 7.95
CA ASP A 61 -2.64 11.18 9.03
C ASP A 61 -3.75 10.28 8.48
N VAL A 62 -3.43 9.02 8.28
CA VAL A 62 -4.38 8.00 7.82
C VAL A 62 -4.50 6.94 8.89
N ARG A 63 -5.73 6.71 9.36
CA ARG A 63 -6.05 5.68 10.35
C ARG A 63 -6.95 4.65 9.72
N VAL A 64 -6.58 3.39 9.86
CA VAL A 64 -7.34 2.27 9.29
C VAL A 64 -7.63 1.27 10.39
N GLY A 65 -8.85 0.79 10.43
CA GLY A 65 -9.29 -0.20 11.40
C GLY A 65 -8.83 -1.61 11.10
N LYS A 66 -9.54 -2.58 11.67
CA LYS A 66 -9.19 -4.01 11.61
C LYS A 66 -9.77 -4.67 10.38
N ASN A 67 -9.11 -5.73 9.92
CA ASN A 67 -9.64 -6.62 8.87
C ASN A 67 -10.08 -5.87 7.62
N THR A 68 -9.35 -4.82 7.27
CA THR A 68 -9.59 -4.01 6.08
C THR A 68 -8.58 -4.40 5.01
N TRP A 69 -9.05 -4.48 3.78
CA TRP A 69 -8.20 -4.79 2.63
C TRP A 69 -7.97 -3.54 1.80
N ILE A 70 -6.69 -3.23 1.53
CA ILE A 70 -6.30 -2.07 0.73
C ILE A 70 -5.53 -2.58 -0.49
N GLY A 71 -6.12 -2.41 -1.66
CA GLY A 71 -5.62 -2.91 -2.92
C GLY A 71 -4.43 -2.14 -3.47
N PRO A 72 -3.87 -2.62 -4.59
CA PRO A 72 -2.73 -1.96 -5.21
C PRO A 72 -3.10 -0.63 -5.87
N ASN A 73 -2.13 0.25 -6.02
CA ASN A 73 -2.28 1.55 -6.67
C ASN A 73 -3.35 2.45 -6.04
N VAL A 74 -3.59 2.28 -4.74
CA VAL A 74 -4.51 3.11 -3.98
C VAL A 74 -3.78 4.35 -3.50
N VAL A 75 -4.48 5.48 -3.45
CA VAL A 75 -4.00 6.71 -2.83
C VAL A 75 -4.88 7.02 -1.63
N LEU A 76 -4.27 7.14 -0.46
CA LEU A 76 -4.94 7.53 0.78
C LEU A 76 -4.33 8.86 1.25
N ASP A 77 -5.04 9.93 1.01
CA ASP A 77 -4.59 11.27 1.40
C ASP A 77 -5.24 11.67 2.72
N GLY A 78 -4.45 11.61 3.77
CA GLY A 78 -4.85 12.03 5.12
C GLY A 78 -4.32 13.40 5.49
N THR A 79 -4.05 14.28 4.53
CA THR A 79 -3.54 15.64 4.82
C THR A 79 -4.45 16.38 5.79
N ALA A 80 -5.77 16.24 5.65
CA ALA A 80 -6.75 16.80 6.57
C ALA A 80 -7.31 15.75 7.55
N GLY A 81 -6.66 14.60 7.66
CA GLY A 81 -7.11 13.47 8.48
C GLY A 81 -8.05 12.55 7.71
N LEU A 82 -7.75 11.26 7.69
CA LEU A 82 -8.57 10.23 7.05
C LEU A 82 -8.71 9.05 8.00
N GLU A 83 -9.95 8.63 8.24
CA GLU A 83 -10.25 7.41 8.99
C GLU A 83 -10.99 6.43 8.10
N ILE A 84 -10.54 5.19 8.10
CA ILE A 84 -11.18 4.06 7.44
C ILE A 84 -11.50 3.04 8.53
N GLY A 85 -12.75 2.57 8.57
CA GLY A 85 -13.19 1.68 9.63
C GLY A 85 -12.73 0.24 9.48
N ASP A 86 -13.38 -0.65 10.23
CA ASP A 86 -13.13 -2.08 10.18
C ASP A 86 -13.86 -2.73 9.01
N HIS A 87 -13.33 -3.87 8.54
CA HIS A 87 -13.97 -4.71 7.52
C HIS A 87 -14.30 -3.97 6.22
N CYS A 88 -13.49 -2.98 5.87
CA CYS A 88 -13.62 -2.26 4.61
C CYS A 88 -12.81 -2.94 3.51
N SER A 89 -13.19 -2.67 2.28
CA SER A 89 -12.44 -3.12 1.11
C SER A 89 -12.20 -1.92 0.21
N ILE A 90 -10.95 -1.53 0.08
CA ILE A 90 -10.55 -0.42 -0.79
C ILE A 90 -9.98 -1.05 -2.05
N SER A 91 -10.74 -1.02 -3.13
CA SER A 91 -10.38 -1.67 -4.38
C SER A 91 -9.15 -1.04 -5.03
N ALA A 92 -8.51 -1.82 -5.90
CA ALA A 92 -7.35 -1.35 -6.66
C ALA A 92 -7.63 -0.03 -7.37
N GLY A 93 -6.68 0.89 -7.30
CA GLY A 93 -6.76 2.17 -7.99
C GLY A 93 -7.66 3.22 -7.36
N VAL A 94 -8.32 2.92 -6.24
CA VAL A 94 -9.15 3.91 -5.54
C VAL A 94 -8.27 5.04 -5.02
N GLN A 95 -8.76 6.27 -5.18
CA GLN A 95 -8.09 7.47 -4.71
C GLN A 95 -9.00 8.22 -3.75
N ILE A 96 -8.55 8.41 -2.52
CA ILE A 96 -9.28 9.14 -1.49
C ILE A 96 -8.47 10.36 -1.11
N TYR A 97 -9.04 11.53 -1.35
CA TYR A 97 -8.39 12.81 -1.06
C TYR A 97 -9.14 13.55 0.02
N THR A 98 -8.40 14.10 0.99
CA THR A 98 -8.94 14.95 2.06
C THR A 98 -8.54 16.40 1.89
N HIS A 99 -7.79 16.73 0.84
CA HIS A 99 -7.45 18.11 0.50
C HIS A 99 -7.54 18.33 -1.01
N ASN A 100 -7.56 19.60 -1.43
CA ASN A 100 -7.47 19.98 -2.83
C ASN A 100 -6.67 21.28 -2.94
N THR A 101 -6.27 21.61 -4.16
CA THR A 101 -5.49 22.82 -4.43
C THR A 101 -6.30 23.95 -5.05
N VAL A 102 -7.61 23.82 -5.11
CA VAL A 102 -8.49 24.83 -5.73
C VAL A 102 -8.35 26.18 -5.04
N ASN A 103 -8.50 26.18 -3.70
CA ASN A 103 -8.35 27.42 -2.92
C ASN A 103 -6.95 28.00 -3.02
N TRP A 104 -5.94 27.16 -3.00
CA TRP A 104 -4.55 27.57 -3.19
C TRP A 104 -4.37 28.27 -4.55
N SER A 105 -4.83 27.64 -5.62
CA SER A 105 -4.68 28.13 -6.99
C SER A 105 -5.44 29.43 -7.21
N THR A 106 -6.64 29.55 -6.65
CA THR A 106 -7.49 30.76 -6.80
C THR A 106 -7.10 31.89 -5.88
N SER A 107 -6.44 31.59 -4.75
CA SER A 107 -6.01 32.63 -3.77
C SER A 107 -4.55 33.03 -3.93
N LEU A 108 -3.89 32.61 -5.00
CA LEU A 108 -2.46 32.87 -5.28
C LEU A 108 -1.55 32.40 -4.15
N GLY A 109 -1.90 31.27 -3.54
CA GLY A 109 -1.08 30.63 -2.52
C GLY A 109 -1.26 31.22 -1.12
N VAL A 110 -2.34 31.92 -0.87
CA VAL A 110 -2.62 32.50 0.45
C VAL A 110 -3.51 31.59 1.28
#